data_89d953e3c107533a159727c086a10f97
#
_entry.id   89d953e3c107533a159727c086a10f97
#
_cell.length_a   1.000
_cell.length_b   1.000
_cell.length_c   1.000
_cell.angle_alpha   90.00
_cell.angle_beta   90.00
_cell.angle_gamma   90.00
#
_symmetry.space_group_name_H-M   'P 1'
#
loop_
_entity.id
_entity.type
_entity.pdbx_description
1 polymer ?
#
loop_
_entity_poly.entity_id
_entity_poly.type
_entity_poly.pdbx_seq_one_letter_code
_entity_poly.pdbx_strand_id
1 'polypeptide(L)'
;MLEMFQVVRDSSAMAGVGDKSTAKPVRKYDLAATDREIHKSRPEAKTIFEALQELYPNCTYTQGCDYLDPTQTDFAAALAAAESADAVILCLSGKNGWGRHCDTGEGNDAASLDLPGAQEELARVVLAANPRTIVTHTDGRPLTSPHIYANEIGRAHV
;
A
#
# COMPACT_ATOMS: atom_id res chain seq x y z
N MET A 1 -14.84 11.36 -11.20
CA MET A 1 -14.46 10.85 -9.86
C MET A 1 -13.06 10.32 -9.96
N LEU A 2 -12.17 10.71 -9.06
CA LEU A 2 -10.82 10.14 -8.96
C LEU A 2 -10.87 9.04 -7.90
N GLU A 3 -10.46 7.83 -8.25
CA GLU A 3 -10.33 6.73 -7.29
C GLU A 3 -8.86 6.50 -6.97
N MET A 4 -8.55 6.35 -5.70
CA MET A 4 -7.24 6.01 -5.23
C MET A 4 -7.27 4.64 -4.56
N PHE A 5 -6.44 3.74 -5.04
CA PHE A 5 -6.17 2.48 -4.38
C PHE A 5 -4.88 2.61 -3.58
N GLN A 6 -4.99 2.62 -2.30
CA GLN A 6 -3.84 2.55 -1.43
C GLN A 6 -3.82 1.18 -0.76
N VAL A 7 -2.81 0.40 -1.07
CA VAL A 7 -2.52 -0.83 -0.35
C VAL A 7 -1.88 -0.53 1.01
N VAL A 8 -1.71 0.74 1.35
CA VAL A 8 -0.93 1.13 2.50
C VAL A 8 -1.56 2.18 3.38
N ARG A 9 -2.00 1.77 4.53
CA ARG A 9 -2.00 2.56 5.75
C ARG A 9 -1.15 1.83 6.79
N ASP A 10 0.16 1.92 6.71
CA ASP A 10 0.97 1.42 7.81
C ASP A 10 2.25 2.21 8.00
N SER A 11 2.21 3.06 8.99
CA SER A 11 3.37 3.74 9.58
C SER A 11 3.93 2.96 10.78
N SER A 12 3.61 1.69 10.92
CA SER A 12 3.97 0.86 12.08
C SER A 12 5.45 0.50 12.18
N ALA A 13 6.31 1.05 11.32
CA ALA A 13 7.76 0.84 11.36
C ALA A 13 8.44 1.23 12.70
N MET A 14 7.72 1.89 13.59
CA MET A 14 8.28 2.39 14.86
C MET A 14 7.73 1.71 16.11
N ALA A 15 6.90 0.71 16.02
CA ALA A 15 6.31 0.06 17.19
C ALA A 15 7.11 -1.19 17.61
N GLY A 16 8.10 -0.97 18.47
CA GLY A 16 8.46 -1.94 19.47
C GLY A 16 9.52 -2.97 19.14
N VAL A 17 10.73 -2.69 19.58
CA VAL A 17 11.71 -3.71 19.95
C VAL A 17 11.13 -4.52 21.11
N GLY A 18 10.50 -5.64 20.82
CA GLY A 18 9.97 -6.60 21.79
C GLY A 18 10.77 -7.88 21.76
N ASP A 19 11.18 -8.33 22.92
CA ASP A 19 11.87 -9.58 23.22
C ASP A 19 11.39 -10.77 22.37
N LYS A 20 12.33 -11.46 21.73
CA LYS A 20 12.14 -12.60 20.83
C LYS A 20 11.78 -13.92 21.54
N SER A 21 11.63 -13.95 22.85
CA SER A 21 11.62 -15.21 23.64
C SER A 21 10.26 -15.75 24.05
N THR A 22 9.16 -15.02 23.84
CA THR A 22 7.83 -15.50 24.22
C THR A 22 6.85 -15.29 23.08
N ALA A 23 6.23 -16.38 22.63
CA ALA A 23 5.11 -16.36 21.70
C ALA A 23 3.89 -15.65 22.31
N LYS A 24 3.92 -14.35 22.45
CA LYS A 24 2.74 -13.56 22.78
C LYS A 24 1.86 -13.43 21.54
N PRO A 25 0.52 -13.44 21.72
CA PRO A 25 -0.40 -13.27 20.61
C PRO A 25 -0.04 -11.97 19.88
N VAL A 26 0.02 -12.06 18.55
CA VAL A 26 0.27 -10.92 17.66
C VAL A 26 -0.71 -9.82 18.06
N ARG A 27 -0.18 -8.70 18.57
CA ARG A 27 -1.01 -7.53 18.82
C ARG A 27 -1.58 -7.10 17.48
N LYS A 28 -2.90 -7.08 17.39
CA LYS A 28 -3.57 -6.44 16.27
C LYS A 28 -3.09 -4.99 16.24
N TYR A 29 -2.45 -4.56 15.17
CA TYR A 29 -1.97 -3.20 15.04
C TYR A 29 -3.17 -2.25 15.15
N ASP A 30 -3.09 -1.32 16.09
CA ASP A 30 -4.03 -0.22 16.16
C ASP A 30 -3.54 0.89 15.22
N LEU A 31 -3.99 0.81 13.97
CA LEU A 31 -3.65 1.80 12.94
C LEU A 31 -4.04 3.23 13.37
N ALA A 32 -5.17 3.36 14.08
CA ALA A 32 -5.61 4.66 14.58
C ALA A 32 -4.71 5.21 15.67
N ALA A 33 -4.12 4.35 16.52
CA ALA A 33 -3.13 4.77 17.49
C ALA A 33 -1.83 5.23 16.83
N THR A 34 -1.38 4.51 15.81
CA THR A 34 -0.17 4.86 15.05
C THR A 34 -0.37 6.19 14.30
N ASP A 35 -1.49 6.36 13.65
CA ASP A 35 -1.87 7.60 12.97
C ASP A 35 -1.88 8.80 13.92
N ARG A 36 -2.45 8.63 15.12
CA ARG A 36 -2.42 9.67 16.17
C ARG A 36 -1.01 10.04 16.61
N GLU A 37 -0.10 9.08 16.77
CA GLU A 37 1.28 9.36 17.17
C GLU A 37 2.07 10.07 16.06
N ILE A 38 1.82 9.74 14.80
CA ILE A 38 2.42 10.46 13.67
C ILE A 38 1.93 11.91 13.67
N HIS A 39 0.63 12.16 13.70
CA HIS A 39 0.09 13.51 13.70
C HIS A 39 0.45 14.33 14.95
N LYS A 40 0.74 13.66 16.07
CA LYS A 40 1.26 14.33 17.27
C LYS A 40 2.71 14.81 17.08
N SER A 41 3.55 14.00 16.44
CA SER A 41 4.97 14.34 16.20
C SER A 41 5.18 15.15 14.93
N ARG A 42 4.31 15.01 13.96
CA ARG A 42 4.31 15.63 12.63
C ARG A 42 2.89 16.07 12.23
N PRO A 43 2.38 17.18 12.79
CA PRO A 43 1.03 17.64 12.50
C PRO A 43 0.77 17.94 11.01
N GLU A 44 1.84 18.24 10.27
CA GLU A 44 1.81 18.51 8.84
C GLU A 44 1.80 17.25 7.97
N ALA A 45 2.05 16.07 8.56
CA ALA A 45 2.09 14.83 7.79
C ALA A 45 0.70 14.47 7.25
N LYS A 46 0.66 14.16 5.96
CA LYS A 46 -0.55 13.72 5.25
C LYS A 46 -0.27 12.42 4.53
N THR A 47 -1.28 11.56 4.50
CA THR A 47 -1.27 10.44 3.58
C THR A 47 -1.44 10.95 2.14
N ILE A 48 -1.09 10.11 1.16
CA ILE A 48 -1.35 10.42 -0.26
C ILE A 48 -2.85 10.72 -0.47
N PHE A 49 -3.72 9.94 0.17
CA PHE A 49 -5.17 10.12 0.07
C PHE A 49 -5.63 11.47 0.61
N GLU A 50 -5.19 11.87 1.80
CA GLU A 50 -5.54 13.17 2.39
C GLU A 50 -5.05 14.33 1.52
N ALA A 51 -3.83 14.25 0.99
CA ALA A 51 -3.30 15.26 0.08
C ALA A 51 -4.10 15.34 -1.23
N LEU A 52 -4.53 14.19 -1.75
CA LEU A 52 -5.37 14.15 -2.95
C LEU A 52 -6.79 14.66 -2.69
N GLN A 53 -7.39 14.37 -1.54
CA GLN A 53 -8.72 14.88 -1.20
C GLN A 53 -8.78 16.41 -1.09
N GLU A 54 -7.68 17.06 -0.69
CA GLU A 54 -7.61 18.53 -0.68
C GLU A 54 -7.67 19.12 -2.09
N LEU A 55 -7.07 18.45 -3.08
CA LEU A 55 -7.07 18.89 -4.47
C LEU A 55 -8.31 18.42 -5.23
N TYR A 56 -8.80 17.25 -4.90
CA TYR A 56 -9.92 16.56 -5.55
C TYR A 56 -10.92 16.06 -4.52
N PRO A 57 -11.88 16.90 -4.08
CA PRO A 57 -12.82 16.54 -3.02
C PRO A 57 -13.67 15.28 -3.31
N ASN A 58 -13.80 14.92 -4.60
CA ASN A 58 -14.51 13.70 -5.03
C ASN A 58 -13.59 12.47 -5.11
N CYS A 59 -12.35 12.56 -4.60
CA CYS A 59 -11.45 11.42 -4.51
C CYS A 59 -11.98 10.46 -3.45
N THR A 60 -12.10 9.19 -3.80
CA THR A 60 -12.49 8.10 -2.90
C THR A 60 -11.32 7.15 -2.68
N TYR A 61 -11.45 6.25 -1.72
CA TYR A 61 -10.41 5.30 -1.35
C TYR A 61 -10.98 3.91 -1.20
N THR A 62 -10.34 2.95 -1.83
CA THR A 62 -10.66 1.54 -1.69
C THR A 62 -9.38 0.74 -1.40
N GLN A 63 -9.43 -0.10 -0.37
CA GLN A 63 -8.35 -1.04 -0.10
C GLN A 63 -8.58 -2.31 -0.93
N GLY A 64 -7.70 -2.58 -1.88
CA GLY A 64 -7.83 -3.75 -2.75
C GLY A 64 -7.23 -5.02 -2.16
N CYS A 65 -6.16 -4.92 -1.37
CA CYS A 65 -5.53 -6.05 -0.71
C CYS A 65 -4.71 -5.63 0.52
N ASP A 66 -4.28 -6.61 1.32
CA ASP A 66 -3.27 -6.40 2.35
C ASP A 66 -1.86 -6.35 1.73
N TYR A 67 -0.92 -5.80 2.47
CA TYR A 67 0.49 -5.69 2.06
C TYR A 67 1.19 -7.01 1.86
N LEU A 68 1.07 -7.89 2.84
CA LEU A 68 1.86 -9.11 2.94
C LEU A 68 0.99 -10.35 2.88
N ASP A 69 -0.25 -10.28 3.36
CA ASP A 69 -1.16 -11.41 3.40
C ASP A 69 -1.91 -11.55 2.07
N PRO A 70 -1.53 -12.50 1.21
CA PRO A 70 -2.17 -12.67 -0.10
C PRO A 70 -3.61 -13.16 0.00
N THR A 71 -4.07 -13.58 1.18
CA THR A 71 -5.45 -14.04 1.40
C THR A 71 -6.42 -12.91 1.76
N GLN A 72 -5.90 -11.77 2.18
CA GLN A 72 -6.71 -10.60 2.52
C GLN A 72 -6.85 -9.69 1.30
N THR A 73 -7.84 -9.97 0.47
CA THR A 73 -8.12 -9.26 -0.77
C THR A 73 -9.59 -8.85 -0.86
N ASP A 74 -9.84 -7.70 -1.49
CA ASP A 74 -11.17 -7.26 -1.90
C ASP A 74 -11.10 -6.76 -3.36
N PHE A 75 -10.76 -7.67 -4.24
CA PHE A 75 -10.63 -7.35 -5.67
C PHE A 75 -11.98 -6.99 -6.31
N ALA A 76 -13.10 -7.48 -5.77
CA ALA A 76 -14.41 -7.13 -6.28
C ALA A 76 -14.73 -5.65 -6.03
N ALA A 77 -14.46 -5.14 -4.83
CA ALA A 77 -14.62 -3.72 -4.54
C ALA A 77 -13.64 -2.86 -5.36
N ALA A 78 -12.37 -3.29 -5.46
CA ALA A 78 -11.37 -2.60 -6.25
C ALA A 78 -11.75 -2.50 -7.73
N LEU A 79 -12.24 -3.60 -8.32
CA LEU A 79 -12.72 -3.64 -9.71
C LEU A 79 -13.88 -2.66 -9.91
N ALA A 80 -14.91 -2.74 -9.07
CA ALA A 80 -16.09 -1.88 -9.18
C ALA A 80 -15.73 -0.39 -9.05
N ALA A 81 -14.82 -0.05 -8.13
CA ALA A 81 -14.33 1.31 -7.96
C ALA A 81 -13.53 1.78 -9.18
N ALA A 82 -12.65 0.94 -9.73
CA ALA A 82 -11.85 1.26 -10.92
C ALA A 82 -12.73 1.49 -12.16
N GLU A 83 -13.73 0.65 -12.37
CA GLU A 83 -14.67 0.76 -13.50
C GLU A 83 -15.50 2.05 -13.44
N SER A 84 -15.83 2.52 -12.23
CA SER A 84 -16.65 3.72 -12.03
C SER A 84 -15.86 5.03 -12.02
N ALA A 85 -14.54 4.97 -11.88
CA ALA A 85 -13.69 6.14 -11.75
C ALA A 85 -13.32 6.77 -13.09
N ASP A 86 -13.19 8.09 -13.13
CA ASP A 86 -12.62 8.82 -14.28
C ASP A 86 -11.12 8.55 -14.44
N ALA A 87 -10.41 8.39 -13.34
CA ALA A 87 -9.00 8.01 -13.27
C ALA A 87 -8.70 7.31 -11.95
N VAL A 88 -7.64 6.51 -11.95
CA VAL A 88 -7.22 5.71 -10.79
C VAL A 88 -5.77 6.04 -10.44
N ILE A 89 -5.49 6.17 -9.15
CA ILE A 89 -4.13 6.17 -8.61
C ILE A 89 -3.95 4.90 -7.80
N LEU A 90 -3.19 3.95 -8.33
CA LEU A 90 -2.88 2.69 -7.69
C LEU A 90 -1.56 2.81 -6.92
N CYS A 91 -1.63 2.81 -5.60
CA CYS A 91 -0.47 2.90 -4.74
C CYS A 91 -0.02 1.51 -4.30
N LEU A 92 1.17 1.11 -4.70
CA LEU A 92 1.78 -0.18 -4.38
C LEU A 92 3.10 0.05 -3.65
N SER A 93 3.49 -0.91 -2.81
CA SER A 93 4.67 -0.72 -1.97
C SER A 93 5.18 -2.04 -1.38
N GLY A 94 6.47 -2.11 -1.12
CA GLY A 94 7.00 -2.99 -0.10
C GLY A 94 6.76 -2.41 1.29
N LYS A 95 7.04 -3.19 2.30
CA LYS A 95 6.94 -2.78 3.70
C LYS A 95 8.27 -2.97 4.41
N ASN A 96 9.07 -1.92 4.40
CA ASN A 96 10.33 -1.91 5.13
C ASN A 96 10.10 -1.61 6.61
N GLY A 97 10.86 -2.26 7.48
CA GLY A 97 10.78 -2.00 8.91
C GLY A 97 11.39 -3.11 9.75
N TRP A 98 10.85 -3.33 10.92
CA TRP A 98 11.35 -4.32 11.87
C TRP A 98 10.35 -5.45 12.09
N GLY A 99 10.86 -6.68 12.15
CA GLY A 99 10.08 -7.84 12.53
C GLY A 99 9.20 -8.43 11.44
N ARG A 100 8.34 -9.34 11.85
CA ARG A 100 7.57 -10.22 10.96
C ARG A 100 6.46 -9.55 10.14
N HIS A 101 6.17 -8.29 10.43
CA HIS A 101 5.14 -7.52 9.74
C HIS A 101 5.72 -6.67 8.59
N CYS A 102 6.98 -6.90 8.27
CA CYS A 102 7.68 -6.25 7.18
C CYS A 102 8.22 -7.32 6.23
N ASP A 103 8.29 -6.99 4.95
CA ASP A 103 8.90 -7.88 3.94
C ASP A 103 10.42 -7.74 3.92
N THR A 104 10.93 -6.57 4.31
CA THR A 104 12.37 -6.30 4.44
C THR A 104 12.65 -5.37 5.62
N GLY A 105 13.91 -5.38 6.08
CA GLY A 105 14.39 -4.49 7.12
C GLY A 105 15.33 -5.20 8.10
N GLU A 106 15.51 -4.64 9.29
CA GLU A 106 16.42 -5.23 10.26
C GLU A 106 15.92 -6.60 10.73
N GLY A 107 16.71 -7.62 10.45
CA GLY A 107 16.43 -9.01 10.82
C GLY A 107 15.37 -9.69 9.96
N ASN A 108 15.04 -9.11 8.81
CA ASN A 108 14.10 -9.68 7.85
C ASN A 108 14.49 -9.31 6.42
N ASP A 109 14.63 -10.31 5.57
CA ASP A 109 14.96 -10.15 4.15
C ASP A 109 13.89 -10.79 3.28
N ALA A 110 13.55 -10.12 2.17
CA ALA A 110 12.69 -10.71 1.16
C ALA A 110 13.48 -11.71 0.30
N ALA A 111 12.87 -12.84 0.02
CA ALA A 111 13.43 -13.85 -0.88
C ALA A 111 13.27 -13.51 -2.37
N SER A 112 12.44 -12.53 -2.68
CA SER A 112 12.16 -12.07 -4.05
C SER A 112 12.16 -10.54 -4.10
N LEU A 113 12.37 -10.00 -5.29
CA LEU A 113 12.17 -8.57 -5.59
C LEU A 113 10.73 -8.27 -6.02
N ASP A 114 9.87 -9.26 -6.13
CA ASP A 114 8.48 -9.06 -6.53
C ASP A 114 7.70 -8.28 -5.46
N LEU A 115 6.62 -7.64 -5.89
CA LEU A 115 5.67 -7.01 -4.97
C LEU A 115 5.15 -8.06 -3.97
N PRO A 116 5.15 -7.75 -2.68
CA PRO A 116 4.64 -8.67 -1.66
C PRO A 116 3.13 -8.83 -1.72
N GLY A 117 2.64 -9.92 -1.11
CA GLY A 117 1.21 -10.19 -0.99
C GLY A 117 0.53 -10.43 -2.35
N ALA A 118 -0.63 -9.84 -2.53
CA ALA A 118 -1.44 -9.95 -3.75
C ALA A 118 -1.42 -8.68 -4.62
N GLN A 119 -0.44 -7.80 -4.43
CA GLN A 119 -0.40 -6.48 -5.06
C GLN A 119 -0.24 -6.54 -6.58
N GLU A 120 0.55 -7.48 -7.11
CA GLU A 120 0.71 -7.66 -8.56
C GLU A 120 -0.62 -8.11 -9.21
N GLU A 121 -1.37 -8.96 -8.53
CA GLU A 121 -2.69 -9.39 -8.99
C GLU A 121 -3.71 -8.25 -8.92
N LEU A 122 -3.68 -7.44 -7.87
CA LEU A 122 -4.49 -6.22 -7.79
C LEU A 122 -4.18 -5.28 -8.94
N ALA A 123 -2.90 -5.05 -9.24
CA ALA A 123 -2.48 -4.21 -10.35
C ALA A 123 -3.03 -4.74 -11.69
N ARG A 124 -2.97 -6.04 -11.90
CA ARG A 124 -3.49 -6.68 -13.11
C ARG A 124 -4.99 -6.42 -13.28
N VAL A 125 -5.77 -6.57 -12.21
CA VAL A 125 -7.22 -6.34 -12.22
C VAL A 125 -7.55 -4.88 -12.48
N VAL A 126 -6.89 -3.96 -11.78
CA VAL A 126 -7.17 -2.51 -11.86
C VAL A 126 -6.75 -1.94 -13.20
N LEU A 127 -5.57 -2.29 -13.71
CA LEU A 127 -5.07 -1.82 -15.02
C LEU A 127 -5.95 -2.32 -16.17
N ALA A 128 -6.49 -3.53 -16.07
CA ALA A 128 -7.43 -4.05 -17.07
C ALA A 128 -8.79 -3.33 -17.03
N ALA A 129 -9.22 -2.89 -15.83
CA ALA A 129 -10.52 -2.23 -15.65
C ALA A 129 -10.50 -0.76 -16.06
N ASN A 130 -9.40 -0.05 -15.82
CA ASN A 130 -9.31 1.37 -16.13
C ASN A 130 -7.95 1.73 -16.75
N PRO A 131 -7.92 2.05 -18.06
CA PRO A 131 -6.68 2.42 -18.74
C PRO A 131 -6.11 3.77 -18.30
N ARG A 132 -6.89 4.58 -17.56
CA ARG A 132 -6.42 5.83 -16.95
C ARG A 132 -5.94 5.61 -15.52
N THR A 133 -5.11 4.59 -15.32
CA THR A 133 -4.51 4.24 -14.05
C THR A 133 -3.05 4.71 -14.00
N ILE A 134 -2.73 5.47 -12.97
CA ILE A 134 -1.36 5.84 -12.61
C ILE A 134 -0.94 4.90 -11.48
N VAL A 135 0.16 4.19 -11.68
CA VAL A 135 0.74 3.33 -10.63
C VAL A 135 1.87 4.07 -9.93
N THR A 136 1.82 4.10 -8.61
CA THR A 136 2.92 4.63 -7.79
C THR A 136 3.53 3.50 -6.98
N HIS A 137 4.86 3.44 -6.97
CA HIS A 137 5.64 2.52 -6.15
C HIS A 137 6.38 3.30 -5.07
N THR A 138 6.20 2.90 -3.82
CA THR A 138 6.93 3.49 -2.69
C THR A 138 7.64 2.39 -1.93
N ASP A 139 8.98 2.37 -1.97
CA ASP A 139 9.76 1.38 -1.25
C ASP A 139 11.17 1.91 -0.91
N GLY A 140 11.82 1.27 0.06
CA GLY A 140 13.24 1.44 0.38
C GLY A 140 14.17 0.54 -0.41
N ARG A 141 13.65 -0.30 -1.32
CA ARG A 141 14.41 -1.20 -2.20
C ARG A 141 13.81 -1.26 -3.61
N PRO A 142 14.55 -1.71 -4.61
CA PRO A 142 13.98 -2.01 -5.92
C PRO A 142 12.93 -3.13 -5.82
N LEU A 143 11.78 -2.92 -6.46
CA LEU A 143 10.73 -3.91 -6.64
C LEU A 143 10.57 -4.26 -8.11
N THR A 144 10.21 -5.49 -8.39
CA THR A 144 9.84 -5.95 -9.73
C THR A 144 8.33 -6.11 -9.84
N SER A 145 7.79 -5.68 -10.98
CA SER A 145 6.37 -5.80 -11.32
C SER A 145 6.24 -6.01 -12.82
N PRO A 146 6.50 -7.22 -13.32
CA PRO A 146 6.57 -7.47 -14.76
C PRO A 146 5.30 -7.09 -15.51
N HIS A 147 4.14 -7.32 -14.90
CA HIS A 147 2.86 -7.00 -15.53
C HIS A 147 2.66 -5.48 -15.64
N ILE A 148 2.99 -4.73 -14.61
CA ILE A 148 2.88 -3.28 -14.60
C ILE A 148 3.80 -2.69 -15.67
N TYR A 149 5.07 -3.12 -15.71
CA TYR A 149 6.04 -2.63 -16.69
C TYR A 149 5.67 -2.95 -18.14
N ALA A 150 4.94 -4.03 -18.38
CA ALA A 150 4.49 -4.41 -19.70
C ALA A 150 3.25 -3.60 -20.18
N ASN A 151 2.48 -3.01 -19.26
CA ASN A 151 1.19 -2.38 -19.55
C ASN A 151 1.12 -0.88 -19.20
N GLU A 152 2.19 -0.30 -18.66
CA GLU A 152 2.22 1.11 -18.29
C GLU A 152 2.41 2.04 -19.49
N ILE A 153 1.58 3.09 -19.55
CA ILE A 153 1.69 4.19 -20.52
C ILE A 153 2.54 5.35 -19.96
N GLY A 154 2.79 5.38 -18.65
CA GLY A 154 3.60 6.41 -18.01
C GLY A 154 4.06 6.01 -16.61
N ARG A 155 5.24 6.50 -16.21
CA ARG A 155 5.85 6.23 -14.89
C ARG A 155 6.05 7.52 -14.13
N ALA A 156 5.61 7.55 -12.88
CA ALA A 156 6.08 8.51 -11.90
C ALA A 156 6.93 7.77 -10.86
N HIS A 157 8.21 8.11 -10.77
CA HIS A 157 9.08 7.73 -9.66
C HIS A 157 9.16 8.91 -8.70
N VAL A 158 8.87 8.67 -7.46
CA VAL A 158 9.01 9.64 -6.36
C VAL A 158 10.13 9.17 -5.45
#